data_8524304943a22a4eb4f706682e87bdb2
#
_entry.id   8524304943a22a4eb4f706682e87bdb2
#
_cell.length_a   1.000
_cell.length_b   1.000
_cell.length_c   1.000
_cell.angle_alpha   90.00
_cell.angle_beta   90.00
_cell.angle_gamma   90.00
#
_symmetry.space_group_name_H-M   'P 1'
#
loop_
_entity.id
_entity.type
_entity.pdbx_description
1 polymer ?
#
loop_
_entity_poly.entity_id
_entity_poly.type
_entity_poly.pdbx_seq_one_letter_code
_entity_poly.pdbx_strand_id
1 'polypeptide(L)'
;ARPGHTNDPDMLEVGNGKLTFEENRSHFTLWCMMAAPLVLGNDIRKLLDGTNDSKVILDIVTNKSLILIDQDPLMKPAKKIGKQGSVDILARPLNNGDTVVCFFNKSKKPKSVELNIDDLANEEYLSFEKAADYQIHNLWDNDYTHNDAISTNIPPHGVKVFRISQ
;
A
#
# COMPACT_ATOMS: atom_id res chain seq x y z
N ALA A 1 10.43 4.79 -12.49
CA ALA A 1 11.00 5.59 -11.41
C ALA A 1 12.36 5.02 -10.97
N ARG A 2 13.21 5.84 -10.42
CA ARG A 2 14.56 5.55 -9.91
C ARG A 2 14.99 6.74 -9.05
N PRO A 3 16.04 6.64 -8.22
CA PRO A 3 16.54 7.78 -7.46
C PRO A 3 16.71 9.04 -8.33
N GLY A 4 16.06 10.14 -7.92
CA GLY A 4 16.03 11.42 -8.66
C GLY A 4 15.02 11.52 -9.81
N HIS A 5 14.24 10.45 -10.08
CA HIS A 5 13.22 10.43 -11.14
C HIS A 5 11.97 9.66 -10.68
N THR A 6 10.89 10.34 -10.44
CA THR A 6 9.60 9.76 -10.08
C THR A 6 8.63 9.74 -11.26
N ASN A 7 7.70 8.80 -11.25
CA ASN A 7 6.49 8.92 -12.05
C ASN A 7 5.51 9.80 -11.26
N ASP A 8 4.93 10.79 -11.91
CA ASP A 8 3.99 11.71 -11.28
C ASP A 8 2.57 11.43 -11.79
N PRO A 9 1.72 10.80 -10.98
CA PRO A 9 0.32 10.52 -11.32
C PRO A 9 -0.63 11.69 -10.99
N ASP A 10 -0.08 12.89 -10.80
CA ASP A 10 -0.81 14.10 -10.39
C ASP A 10 -1.12 14.13 -8.88
N MET A 11 -1.89 15.11 -8.44
CA MET A 11 -2.20 15.35 -7.02
C MET A 11 -3.07 14.26 -6.40
N LEU A 12 -2.93 14.11 -5.08
CA LEU A 12 -3.80 13.28 -4.28
C LEU A 12 -5.19 13.91 -4.15
N GLU A 13 -6.22 13.14 -4.50
CA GLU A 13 -7.64 13.50 -4.38
C GLU A 13 -8.32 12.86 -3.16
N VAL A 14 -7.53 12.46 -2.16
CA VAL A 14 -8.03 11.82 -0.93
C VAL A 14 -8.96 12.76 -0.18
N GLY A 15 -10.22 12.35 0.01
CA GLY A 15 -11.26 13.16 0.64
C GLY A 15 -11.95 14.16 -0.27
N ASN A 16 -11.53 14.28 -1.53
CA ASN A 16 -12.24 15.06 -2.51
C ASN A 16 -13.36 14.25 -3.19
N GLY A 17 -14.45 14.93 -3.55
CA GLY A 17 -15.54 14.32 -4.32
C GLY A 17 -16.35 13.28 -3.55
N LYS A 18 -16.54 12.09 -4.16
CA LYS A 18 -17.45 11.04 -3.64
C LYS A 18 -16.73 9.71 -3.37
N LEU A 19 -15.42 9.71 -3.21
CA LEU A 19 -14.68 8.51 -2.86
C LEU A 19 -15.15 7.99 -1.49
N THR A 20 -15.42 6.70 -1.42
CA THR A 20 -15.69 6.03 -0.14
C THR A 20 -14.44 6.00 0.73
N PHE A 21 -14.59 5.63 2.00
CA PHE A 21 -13.45 5.47 2.91
C PHE A 21 -12.41 4.49 2.34
N GLU A 22 -12.84 3.35 1.82
CA GLU A 22 -11.94 2.33 1.24
C GLU A 22 -11.26 2.82 -0.06
N GLU A 23 -11.98 3.58 -0.88
CA GLU A 23 -11.39 4.17 -2.09
C GLU A 23 -10.36 5.25 -1.76
N ASN A 24 -10.59 6.06 -0.72
CA ASN A 24 -9.60 7.02 -0.22
C ASN A 24 -8.33 6.33 0.30
N ARG A 25 -8.47 5.24 1.07
CA ARG A 25 -7.33 4.41 1.51
C ARG A 25 -6.60 3.79 0.33
N SER A 26 -7.34 3.26 -0.64
CA SER A 26 -6.77 2.69 -1.86
C SER A 26 -5.99 3.71 -2.67
N HIS A 27 -6.55 4.91 -2.86
CA HIS A 27 -5.92 6.00 -3.57
C HIS A 27 -4.57 6.36 -2.94
N PHE A 28 -4.54 6.65 -1.64
CA PHE A 28 -3.30 6.98 -0.93
C PHE A 28 -2.27 5.84 -0.96
N THR A 29 -2.73 4.59 -0.72
CA THR A 29 -1.86 3.41 -0.78
C THR A 29 -1.21 3.25 -2.16
N LEU A 30 -1.97 3.40 -3.23
CA LEU A 30 -1.45 3.22 -4.59
C LEU A 30 -0.40 4.29 -4.94
N TRP A 31 -0.55 5.54 -4.51
CA TRP A 31 0.50 6.56 -4.64
C TRP A 31 1.77 6.15 -3.91
N CYS A 32 1.66 5.71 -2.67
CA CYS A 32 2.81 5.20 -1.90
C CYS A 32 3.46 3.97 -2.54
N MET A 33 2.67 3.05 -3.10
CA MET A 33 3.20 1.90 -3.82
C MET A 33 3.93 2.29 -5.12
N MET A 34 3.54 3.37 -5.75
CA MET A 34 4.20 3.89 -6.96
C MET A 34 5.46 4.71 -6.67
N ALA A 35 5.78 5.00 -5.41
CA ALA A 35 6.79 5.99 -5.01
C ALA A 35 6.56 7.34 -5.72
N ALA A 36 5.32 7.81 -5.67
CA ALA A 36 4.86 9.01 -6.37
C ALA A 36 4.97 10.24 -5.46
N PRO A 37 5.11 11.46 -6.01
CA PRO A 37 5.04 12.66 -5.20
C PRO A 37 3.70 12.75 -4.45
N LEU A 38 3.75 12.89 -3.11
CA LEU A 38 2.55 13.00 -2.28
C LEU A 38 2.11 14.47 -2.17
N VAL A 39 1.58 15.00 -3.27
CA VAL A 39 1.08 16.38 -3.34
C VAL A 39 -0.42 16.39 -3.12
N LEU A 40 -0.88 17.04 -2.03
CA LEU A 40 -2.29 17.12 -1.69
C LEU A 40 -3.05 18.07 -2.62
N GLY A 41 -4.11 17.58 -3.29
CA GLY A 41 -5.07 18.38 -4.05
C GLY A 41 -6.23 18.93 -3.19
N ASN A 42 -6.15 18.82 -1.88
CA ASN A 42 -7.19 19.19 -0.93
C ASN A 42 -7.14 20.66 -0.53
N ASP A 43 -8.30 21.22 -0.17
CA ASP A 43 -8.36 22.46 0.59
C ASP A 43 -7.92 22.18 2.05
N ILE A 44 -6.73 22.59 2.40
CA ILE A 44 -6.11 22.39 3.71
C ILE A 44 -7.01 22.92 4.86
N ARG A 45 -7.78 23.96 4.64
CA ARG A 45 -8.70 24.52 5.64
C ARG A 45 -9.80 23.52 6.00
N LYS A 46 -10.27 22.74 5.03
CA LYS A 46 -11.26 21.68 5.24
C LYS A 46 -10.67 20.47 5.95
N LEU A 47 -9.41 20.15 5.71
CA LEU A 47 -8.72 19.07 6.43
C LEU A 47 -8.50 19.39 7.91
N LEU A 48 -8.43 20.67 8.27
CA LEU A 48 -8.13 21.13 9.62
C LEU A 48 -9.35 21.72 10.34
N ASP A 49 -10.56 21.55 9.83
CA ASP A 49 -11.79 22.10 10.41
C ASP A 49 -12.28 21.40 11.70
N GLY A 50 -11.64 20.26 12.05
CA GLY A 50 -11.89 19.49 13.26
C GLY A 50 -13.13 18.59 13.21
N THR A 51 -13.80 18.47 12.06
CA THR A 51 -14.91 17.53 11.88
C THR A 51 -14.44 16.08 11.91
N ASN A 52 -15.35 15.14 12.11
CA ASN A 52 -15.00 13.72 12.06
C ASN A 52 -14.52 13.30 10.67
N ASP A 53 -15.12 13.83 9.62
CA ASP A 53 -14.72 13.52 8.25
C ASP A 53 -13.30 14.02 7.97
N SER A 54 -12.95 15.24 8.39
CA SER A 54 -11.60 15.78 8.23
C SER A 54 -10.56 14.97 8.99
N LYS A 55 -10.86 14.50 10.21
CA LYS A 55 -9.97 13.62 10.98
C LYS A 55 -9.69 12.32 10.26
N VAL A 56 -10.74 11.67 9.72
CA VAL A 56 -10.58 10.41 8.95
C VAL A 56 -9.67 10.62 7.75
N ILE A 57 -9.83 11.70 7.00
CA ILE A 57 -8.98 12.00 5.85
C ILE A 57 -7.56 12.35 6.28
N LEU A 58 -7.42 13.12 7.36
CA LEU A 58 -6.11 13.45 7.91
C LEU A 58 -5.34 12.20 8.34
N ASP A 59 -6.01 11.25 9.01
CA ASP A 59 -5.40 9.96 9.41
C ASP A 59 -4.92 9.16 8.19
N ILE A 60 -5.64 9.21 7.07
CA ILE A 60 -5.20 8.56 5.82
C ILE A 60 -3.92 9.22 5.29
N VAL A 61 -3.93 10.53 5.07
CA VAL A 61 -2.82 11.23 4.41
C VAL A 61 -1.60 11.42 5.31
N THR A 62 -1.73 11.16 6.61
CA THR A 62 -0.62 11.21 7.59
C THR A 62 -0.19 9.82 8.08
N ASN A 63 -0.64 8.74 7.45
CA ASN A 63 -0.21 7.38 7.81
C ASN A 63 1.30 7.25 7.64
N LYS A 64 2.02 7.22 8.77
CA LYS A 64 3.49 7.22 8.80
C LYS A 64 4.09 5.99 8.13
N SER A 65 3.48 4.82 8.31
CA SER A 65 3.97 3.56 7.75
C SER A 65 3.94 3.58 6.22
N LEU A 66 2.86 4.12 5.62
CA LEU A 66 2.75 4.27 4.17
C LEU A 66 3.68 5.36 3.63
N ILE A 67 3.80 6.49 4.33
CA ILE A 67 4.74 7.55 3.94
C ILE A 67 6.19 7.02 3.96
N LEU A 68 6.56 6.21 4.96
CA LEU A 68 7.90 5.62 5.02
C LEU A 68 8.21 4.70 3.83
N ILE A 69 7.25 3.89 3.38
CA ILE A 69 7.48 3.07 2.18
C ILE A 69 7.51 3.91 0.90
N ASP A 70 6.74 4.99 0.82
CA ASP A 70 6.81 5.93 -0.30
C ASP A 70 8.19 6.58 -0.40
N GLN A 71 8.70 7.07 0.72
CA GLN A 71 9.97 7.80 0.83
C GLN A 71 11.21 6.88 0.88
N ASP A 72 11.05 5.59 0.61
CA ASP A 72 12.16 4.64 0.61
C ASP A 72 13.22 5.03 -0.44
N PRO A 73 14.52 5.13 -0.07
CA PRO A 73 15.57 5.65 -0.94
C PRO A 73 15.86 4.79 -2.17
N LEU A 74 15.42 3.52 -2.20
CA LEU A 74 15.50 2.68 -3.39
C LEU A 74 14.64 3.21 -4.54
N MET A 75 13.53 3.91 -4.21
CA MET A 75 12.57 4.52 -5.14
C MET A 75 12.07 3.56 -6.24
N LYS A 76 12.07 2.28 -5.99
CA LYS A 76 11.49 1.29 -6.90
C LYS A 76 9.97 1.28 -6.74
N PRO A 77 9.16 1.57 -7.78
CA PRO A 77 7.72 1.49 -7.70
C PRO A 77 7.25 0.03 -7.62
N ALA A 78 6.05 -0.19 -7.12
CA ALA A 78 5.47 -1.53 -7.16
C ALA A 78 5.24 -2.01 -8.59
N LYS A 79 5.41 -3.31 -8.78
CA LYS A 79 4.95 -4.02 -9.97
C LYS A 79 3.80 -4.95 -9.61
N LYS A 80 2.93 -5.19 -10.57
CA LYS A 80 1.93 -6.25 -10.46
C LYS A 80 2.62 -7.58 -10.65
N ILE A 81 2.65 -8.38 -9.58
CA ILE A 81 3.27 -9.71 -9.55
C ILE A 81 2.24 -10.83 -9.72
N GLY A 82 0.95 -10.54 -9.55
CA GLY A 82 -0.08 -11.56 -9.66
C GLY A 82 -1.48 -11.00 -9.65
N LYS A 83 -2.46 -11.94 -9.70
CA LYS A 83 -3.88 -11.65 -9.63
C LYS A 83 -4.64 -12.84 -9.08
N GLN A 84 -5.55 -12.60 -8.14
CA GLN A 84 -6.53 -13.60 -7.67
C GLN A 84 -7.95 -13.08 -7.89
N GLY A 85 -8.62 -13.60 -8.92
CA GLY A 85 -9.93 -13.10 -9.33
C GLY A 85 -9.89 -11.61 -9.73
N SER A 86 -10.56 -10.74 -8.96
CA SER A 86 -10.58 -9.30 -9.16
C SER A 86 -9.53 -8.54 -8.33
N VAL A 87 -8.72 -9.25 -7.56
CA VAL A 87 -7.67 -8.65 -6.72
C VAL A 87 -6.36 -8.67 -7.47
N ASP A 88 -5.78 -7.50 -7.70
CA ASP A 88 -4.40 -7.38 -8.18
C ASP A 88 -3.43 -7.46 -6.98
N ILE A 89 -2.33 -8.19 -7.17
CA ILE A 89 -1.25 -8.31 -6.19
C ILE A 89 -0.08 -7.48 -6.70
N LEU A 90 0.24 -6.44 -5.96
CA LEU A 90 1.32 -5.52 -6.26
C LEU A 90 2.43 -5.71 -5.24
N ALA A 91 3.69 -5.64 -5.66
CA ALA A 91 4.80 -5.71 -4.71
C ALA A 91 5.96 -4.80 -5.12
N ARG A 92 6.68 -4.29 -4.11
CA ARG A 92 7.91 -3.50 -4.29
C ARG A 92 8.95 -3.88 -3.25
N PRO A 93 10.25 -3.89 -3.63
CA PRO A 93 11.33 -4.04 -2.66
C PRO A 93 11.61 -2.69 -1.98
N LEU A 94 12.15 -2.74 -0.76
CA LEU A 94 12.67 -1.61 -0.02
C LEU A 94 14.19 -1.67 0.09
N ASN A 95 14.81 -0.52 0.37
CA ASN A 95 16.26 -0.39 0.44
C ASN A 95 16.93 -1.24 1.53
N ASN A 96 16.20 -1.58 2.58
CA ASN A 96 16.70 -2.40 3.69
C ASN A 96 16.54 -3.91 3.48
N GLY A 97 16.07 -4.35 2.31
CA GLY A 97 15.81 -5.75 1.97
C GLY A 97 14.38 -6.22 2.22
N ASP A 98 13.55 -5.44 2.92
CA ASP A 98 12.14 -5.78 3.11
C ASP A 98 11.38 -5.70 1.80
N THR A 99 10.23 -6.36 1.75
CA THR A 99 9.29 -6.30 0.62
C THR A 99 7.92 -5.83 1.09
N VAL A 100 7.29 -4.95 0.31
CA VAL A 100 5.91 -4.53 0.55
C VAL A 100 4.99 -5.18 -0.47
N VAL A 101 3.92 -5.81 0.01
CA VAL A 101 2.87 -6.42 -0.81
C VAL A 101 1.55 -5.69 -0.56
N CYS A 102 0.87 -5.33 -1.64
CA CYS A 102 -0.44 -4.70 -1.62
C CYS A 102 -1.44 -5.54 -2.43
N PHE A 103 -2.54 -5.88 -1.81
CA PHE A 103 -3.70 -6.51 -2.44
C PHE A 103 -4.74 -5.44 -2.73
N PHE A 104 -5.06 -5.23 -4.01
CA PHE A 104 -6.04 -4.23 -4.44
C PHE A 104 -7.27 -4.90 -5.06
N ASN A 105 -8.40 -4.80 -4.38
CA ASN A 105 -9.67 -5.37 -4.85
C ASN A 105 -10.42 -4.39 -5.76
N LYS A 106 -10.49 -4.68 -7.04
CA LYS A 106 -11.18 -3.84 -8.03
C LYS A 106 -12.69 -4.12 -8.15
N SER A 107 -13.24 -5.01 -7.32
CA SER A 107 -14.66 -5.38 -7.39
C SER A 107 -15.50 -4.66 -6.34
N LYS A 108 -16.82 -4.66 -6.58
CA LYS A 108 -17.83 -4.13 -5.66
C LYS A 108 -18.20 -5.12 -4.52
N LYS A 109 -17.48 -6.24 -4.40
CA LYS A 109 -17.70 -7.24 -3.35
C LYS A 109 -16.41 -7.50 -2.60
N PRO A 110 -16.46 -7.84 -1.30
CA PRO A 110 -15.27 -8.25 -0.56
C PRO A 110 -14.64 -9.49 -1.20
N LYS A 111 -13.34 -9.65 -1.06
CA LYS A 111 -12.57 -10.77 -1.60
C LYS A 111 -11.56 -11.27 -0.58
N SER A 112 -11.49 -12.56 -0.41
CA SER A 112 -10.41 -13.21 0.32
C SER A 112 -9.29 -13.58 -0.64
N VAL A 113 -8.05 -13.43 -0.18
CA VAL A 113 -6.84 -13.81 -0.90
C VAL A 113 -5.89 -14.50 0.05
N GLU A 114 -5.02 -15.33 -0.51
CA GLU A 114 -3.92 -15.98 0.19
C GLU A 114 -2.65 -15.88 -0.66
N LEU A 115 -1.52 -15.58 -0.02
CA LEU A 115 -0.20 -15.52 -0.65
C LEU A 115 0.80 -16.23 0.25
N ASN A 116 1.46 -17.26 -0.27
CA ASN A 116 2.63 -17.83 0.35
C ASN A 116 3.80 -16.86 0.14
N ILE A 117 4.47 -16.47 1.23
CA ILE A 117 5.53 -15.45 1.19
C ILE A 117 6.75 -15.95 0.40
N ASP A 118 7.03 -17.23 0.45
CA ASP A 118 8.11 -17.86 -0.34
C ASP A 118 7.97 -17.68 -1.85
N ASP A 119 6.72 -17.51 -2.33
CA ASP A 119 6.46 -17.27 -3.76
C ASP A 119 7.04 -15.93 -4.26
N LEU A 120 7.27 -14.97 -3.35
CA LEU A 120 7.91 -13.70 -3.68
C LEU A 120 9.33 -13.86 -4.19
N ALA A 121 10.03 -14.95 -3.80
CA ALA A 121 11.37 -15.27 -4.31
C ALA A 121 11.40 -15.62 -5.82
N ASN A 122 10.24 -15.93 -6.40
CA ASN A 122 10.14 -16.19 -7.85
C ASN A 122 10.12 -14.88 -8.66
N GLU A 123 9.99 -13.74 -8.01
CA GLU A 123 9.91 -12.42 -8.63
C GLU A 123 11.31 -11.75 -8.60
N GLU A 124 12.08 -11.91 -9.66
CA GLU A 124 13.45 -11.33 -9.78
C GLU A 124 13.48 -9.83 -9.42
N TYR A 125 12.42 -9.10 -9.74
CA TYR A 125 12.30 -7.67 -9.45
C TYR A 125 12.41 -7.34 -7.96
N LEU A 126 11.96 -8.22 -7.09
CA LEU A 126 11.93 -8.01 -5.64
C LEU A 126 13.29 -8.27 -4.99
N SER A 127 14.13 -9.12 -5.59
CA SER A 127 15.37 -9.62 -4.98
C SER A 127 15.11 -10.21 -3.59
N PHE A 128 13.93 -10.84 -3.41
CA PHE A 128 13.48 -11.40 -2.14
C PHE A 128 14.16 -12.74 -1.91
N GLU A 129 14.73 -12.93 -0.72
CA GLU A 129 15.32 -14.20 -0.30
C GLU A 129 14.37 -14.94 0.63
N LYS A 130 14.41 -16.27 0.63
CA LYS A 130 13.61 -17.07 1.54
C LYS A 130 14.25 -17.09 2.92
N ALA A 131 13.41 -17.06 3.96
CA ALA A 131 13.82 -17.12 5.35
C ALA A 131 13.07 -18.23 6.10
N ALA A 132 13.54 -18.55 7.31
CA ALA A 132 12.87 -19.52 8.17
C ALA A 132 11.66 -18.94 8.91
N ASP A 133 11.58 -17.61 9.02
CA ASP A 133 10.50 -16.87 9.67
C ASP A 133 10.34 -15.50 9.01
N TYR A 134 9.12 -15.02 8.95
CA TYR A 134 8.77 -13.71 8.40
C TYR A 134 7.98 -12.91 9.40
N GLN A 135 8.40 -11.67 9.66
CA GLN A 135 7.57 -10.70 10.34
C GLN A 135 6.71 -9.96 9.30
N ILE A 136 5.41 -9.98 9.51
CA ILE A 136 4.41 -9.34 8.64
C ILE A 136 3.81 -8.16 9.39
N HIS A 137 4.02 -6.95 8.89
CA HIS A 137 3.47 -5.71 9.43
C HIS A 137 2.35 -5.20 8.53
N ASN A 138 1.11 -5.17 9.05
CA ASN A 138 -0.03 -4.54 8.39
C ASN A 138 0.09 -3.02 8.51
N LEU A 139 0.27 -2.32 7.41
CA LEU A 139 0.60 -0.89 7.41
C LEU A 139 -0.60 0.04 7.70
N TRP A 140 -1.83 -0.49 7.62
CA TRP A 140 -3.02 0.26 7.98
C TRP A 140 -3.44 0.08 9.43
N ASP A 141 -3.43 -1.16 9.91
CA ASP A 141 -3.90 -1.51 11.23
C ASP A 141 -2.77 -1.48 12.27
N ASN A 142 -1.51 -1.36 11.80
CA ASN A 142 -0.26 -1.28 12.57
C ASN A 142 -0.06 -2.47 13.52
N ASP A 143 -0.51 -3.65 13.10
CA ASP A 143 -0.35 -4.92 13.80
C ASP A 143 0.75 -5.79 13.14
N TYR A 144 1.34 -6.65 13.93
CA TYR A 144 2.44 -7.53 13.54
C TYR A 144 2.07 -8.98 13.77
N THR A 145 2.40 -9.82 12.80
CA THR A 145 2.27 -11.28 12.91
C THR A 145 3.53 -11.97 12.40
N HIS A 146 3.74 -13.22 12.79
CA HIS A 146 4.78 -14.07 12.25
C HIS A 146 4.11 -15.24 11.54
N ASN A 147 4.36 -15.40 10.24
CA ASN A 147 3.76 -16.46 9.43
C ASN A 147 4.51 -16.61 8.10
N ASP A 148 4.36 -17.75 7.45
CA ASP A 148 4.84 -18.04 6.09
C ASP A 148 3.85 -17.69 4.98
N ALA A 149 2.63 -17.29 5.35
CA ALA A 149 1.58 -16.87 4.41
C ALA A 149 0.78 -15.68 4.92
N ILE A 150 0.26 -14.89 3.98
CA ILE A 150 -0.71 -13.82 4.22
C ILE A 150 -2.07 -14.30 3.75
N SER A 151 -3.03 -14.44 4.68
CA SER A 151 -4.44 -14.68 4.36
C SER A 151 -5.27 -13.51 4.89
N THR A 152 -6.03 -12.85 4.00
CA THR A 152 -6.76 -11.64 4.37
C THR A 152 -8.02 -11.43 3.54
N ASN A 153 -8.97 -10.65 4.10
CA ASN A 153 -10.19 -10.23 3.42
C ASN A 153 -10.08 -8.74 3.06
N ILE A 154 -10.32 -8.42 1.80
CA ILE A 154 -10.17 -7.09 1.24
C ILE A 154 -11.55 -6.52 0.92
N PRO A 155 -11.93 -5.36 1.49
CA PRO A 155 -13.23 -4.75 1.23
C PRO A 155 -13.41 -4.36 -0.24
N PRO A 156 -14.65 -4.07 -0.68
CA PRO A 156 -14.91 -3.57 -2.02
C PRO A 156 -14.10 -2.33 -2.32
N HIS A 157 -13.45 -2.28 -3.50
CA HIS A 157 -12.57 -1.19 -3.94
C HIS A 157 -11.44 -0.85 -2.95
N GLY A 158 -11.22 -1.72 -1.95
CA GLY A 158 -10.25 -1.52 -0.87
C GLY A 158 -8.89 -2.13 -1.15
N VAL A 159 -7.98 -1.87 -0.22
CA VAL A 159 -6.63 -2.43 -0.19
C VAL A 159 -6.33 -3.08 1.17
N LYS A 160 -5.41 -4.03 1.14
CA LYS A 160 -4.62 -4.46 2.31
C LYS A 160 -3.16 -4.42 1.93
N VAL A 161 -2.33 -3.89 2.79
CA VAL A 161 -0.91 -3.69 2.50
C VAL A 161 -0.05 -4.12 3.68
N PHE A 162 0.97 -4.92 3.38
CA PHE A 162 1.84 -5.57 4.35
C PHE A 162 3.29 -5.33 3.99
N ARG A 163 4.11 -5.01 4.98
CA ARG A 163 5.56 -5.03 4.89
C ARG A 163 6.05 -6.35 5.48
N ILE A 164 6.90 -7.03 4.74
CA ILE A 164 7.49 -8.33 5.09
C ILE A 164 8.97 -8.11 5.34
N SER A 165 9.43 -8.49 6.53
CA SER A 165 10.84 -8.51 6.93
C SER A 165 11.25 -9.91 7.39
N GLN A 166 12.54 -10.17 7.32
CA GLN A 166 13.20 -11.45 7.67
C GLN A 166 13.92 -11.31 9.00
#